data_feae0e6d7512222095683800134af23f
#
_entry.id   feae0e6d7512222095683800134af23f
#
_cell.length_a   1.000
_cell.length_b   1.000
_cell.length_c   1.000
_cell.angle_alpha   90.00
_cell.angle_beta   90.00
_cell.angle_gamma   90.00
#
_symmetry.space_group_name_H-M   'P 1'
#
loop_
_entity.id
_entity.type
_entity.pdbx_description
1 polymer ?
#
loop_
_entity_poly.entity_id
_entity_poly.type
_entity_poly.pdbx_seq_one_letter_code
_entity_poly.pdbx_strand_id
1 'polypeptide(L)'
;GRVFLAGDSAHVSTPQGGFGMNCGIQDAHNLVWKLAAVLSGTAGEALLDTYDAERHPIGERTVGESLANAFITFQMMEGKLSMKEAIAQQAGRRSCEGLVLGFHYDSAAVVPDGTGAPAVEDPYRTYVATARPGHRAPHVPLTSGAKTLSTLDLFGAGLVLLTPAGSGWAQSAKEAGVRTGVAITAVEVSADGSTAVVSPEWASVYGVGAAGAVLVRPDGHVAWRSTDAASADALSAAVDAVLARG
;
A
#
# COMPACT_ATOMS: atom_id res chain seq x y z
N GLY A 1 -20.92 -4.98 -9.52
CA GLY A 1 -21.07 -5.60 -10.84
C GLY A 1 -20.00 -6.64 -11.12
N ARG A 2 -19.98 -7.20 -12.35
CA ARG A 2 -19.02 -8.25 -12.76
C ARG A 2 -18.07 -7.78 -13.86
N VAL A 3 -18.06 -6.48 -14.15
CA VAL A 3 -17.18 -5.86 -15.14
C VAL A 3 -16.32 -4.83 -14.39
N PHE A 4 -15.03 -4.92 -14.58
CA PHE A 4 -14.04 -4.03 -13.97
C PHE A 4 -13.24 -3.36 -15.08
N LEU A 5 -13.04 -2.05 -14.97
CA LEU A 5 -12.19 -1.28 -15.86
C LEU A 5 -10.85 -1.01 -15.15
N ALA A 6 -9.74 -1.08 -15.87
CA ALA A 6 -8.41 -0.83 -15.33
C ALA A 6 -7.53 -0.14 -16.38
N GLY A 7 -6.58 0.67 -15.94
CA GLY A 7 -5.69 1.39 -16.83
C GLY A 7 -6.46 2.33 -17.79
N ASP A 8 -6.03 2.41 -19.03
CA ASP A 8 -6.59 3.33 -20.04
C ASP A 8 -8.07 3.09 -20.33
N SER A 9 -8.64 1.93 -19.98
CA SER A 9 -10.09 1.69 -20.09
C SER A 9 -10.88 2.38 -18.96
N ALA A 10 -10.24 2.70 -17.84
CA ALA A 10 -10.85 3.38 -16.69
C ALA A 10 -10.52 4.88 -16.69
N HIS A 11 -9.29 5.24 -17.02
CA HIS A 11 -8.78 6.61 -16.97
C HIS A 11 -7.70 6.84 -18.03
N VAL A 12 -7.93 7.78 -18.92
CA VAL A 12 -6.95 8.17 -19.94
C VAL A 12 -6.17 9.38 -19.44
N SER A 13 -4.86 9.27 -19.39
CA SER A 13 -3.96 10.36 -19.03
C SER A 13 -3.15 10.84 -20.23
N THR A 14 -2.72 12.11 -20.20
CA THR A 14 -1.76 12.61 -21.18
C THR A 14 -0.38 11.96 -20.96
N PRO A 15 0.51 11.93 -21.96
CA PRO A 15 1.84 11.34 -21.81
C PRO A 15 2.76 12.13 -20.85
N GLN A 16 2.38 13.37 -20.50
CA GLN A 16 3.18 14.25 -19.66
C GLN A 16 3.24 13.76 -18.21
N GLY A 17 4.42 13.33 -17.81
CA GLY A 17 4.71 12.75 -16.50
C GLY A 17 4.86 11.22 -16.51
N GLY A 18 4.40 10.53 -17.56
CA GLY A 18 4.55 9.07 -17.68
C GLY A 18 3.73 8.27 -16.67
N PHE A 19 2.61 8.81 -16.19
CA PHE A 19 1.84 8.22 -15.10
C PHE A 19 0.89 7.10 -15.55
N GLY A 20 0.36 7.15 -16.79
CA GLY A 20 -0.74 6.28 -17.23
C GLY A 20 -0.46 4.80 -17.07
N MET A 21 0.63 4.30 -17.64
CA MET A 21 1.04 2.89 -17.54
C MET A 21 1.25 2.46 -16.07
N ASN A 22 1.93 3.30 -15.29
CA ASN A 22 2.21 2.99 -13.88
C ASN A 22 0.91 2.91 -13.05
N CYS A 23 -0.03 3.83 -13.28
CA CYS A 23 -1.34 3.80 -12.63
C CYS A 23 -2.12 2.54 -13.02
N GLY A 24 -2.13 2.17 -14.30
CA GLY A 24 -2.78 0.95 -14.78
C GLY A 24 -2.17 -0.35 -14.22
N ILE A 25 -0.84 -0.40 -14.03
CA ILE A 25 -0.19 -1.53 -13.35
C ILE A 25 -0.65 -1.62 -11.88
N GLN A 26 -0.77 -0.48 -11.20
CA GLN A 26 -1.27 -0.44 -9.82
C GLN A 26 -2.75 -0.85 -9.74
N ASP A 27 -3.59 -0.47 -10.73
CA ASP A 27 -4.99 -0.92 -10.80
C ASP A 27 -5.05 -2.45 -10.90
N ALA A 28 -4.29 -3.02 -11.83
CA ALA A 28 -4.23 -4.46 -12.01
C ALA A 28 -3.74 -5.17 -10.74
N HIS A 29 -2.72 -4.64 -10.09
CA HIS A 29 -2.18 -5.21 -8.84
C HIS A 29 -3.21 -5.17 -7.70
N ASN A 30 -3.97 -4.07 -7.57
CA ASN A 30 -5.04 -3.95 -6.59
C ASN A 30 -6.23 -4.89 -6.89
N LEU A 31 -6.61 -5.04 -8.17
CA LEU A 31 -7.78 -5.83 -8.56
C LEU A 31 -7.52 -7.34 -8.52
N VAL A 32 -6.37 -7.79 -9.02
CA VAL A 32 -6.11 -9.22 -9.26
C VAL A 32 -6.13 -10.04 -7.97
N TRP A 33 -5.54 -9.56 -6.88
CA TRP A 33 -5.57 -10.30 -5.63
C TRP A 33 -6.98 -10.39 -5.03
N LYS A 34 -7.80 -9.34 -5.20
CA LYS A 34 -9.20 -9.31 -4.77
C LYS A 34 -10.03 -10.33 -5.55
N LEU A 35 -9.86 -10.34 -6.88
CA LEU A 35 -10.50 -11.35 -7.74
C LEU A 35 -10.07 -12.77 -7.36
N ALA A 36 -8.78 -12.99 -7.14
CA ALA A 36 -8.27 -14.30 -6.75
C ALA A 36 -8.87 -14.76 -5.40
N ALA A 37 -8.94 -13.86 -4.41
CA ALA A 37 -9.50 -14.16 -3.10
C ALA A 37 -11.01 -14.49 -3.16
N VAL A 38 -11.78 -13.74 -3.95
CA VAL A 38 -13.23 -13.97 -4.10
C VAL A 38 -13.49 -15.26 -4.91
N LEU A 39 -12.79 -15.46 -6.01
CA LEU A 39 -12.98 -16.66 -6.86
C LEU A 39 -12.55 -17.96 -6.17
N SER A 40 -11.58 -17.91 -5.26
CA SER A 40 -11.19 -19.05 -4.43
C SER A 40 -12.11 -19.28 -3.22
N GLY A 41 -13.09 -18.39 -2.98
CA GLY A 41 -13.95 -18.45 -1.81
C GLY A 41 -13.26 -18.02 -0.50
N THR A 42 -12.06 -17.41 -0.58
CA THR A 42 -11.31 -16.94 0.57
C THR A 42 -11.87 -15.61 1.09
N ALA A 43 -12.47 -14.79 0.23
CA ALA A 43 -13.07 -13.51 0.56
C ALA A 43 -14.54 -13.42 0.14
N GLY A 44 -15.29 -12.52 0.79
CA GLY A 44 -16.65 -12.16 0.38
C GLY A 44 -16.67 -11.31 -0.89
N GLU A 45 -17.75 -11.37 -1.67
CA GLU A 45 -17.90 -10.61 -2.93
C GLU A 45 -17.78 -9.09 -2.73
N ALA A 46 -18.16 -8.57 -1.57
CA ALA A 46 -18.07 -7.14 -1.23
C ALA A 46 -16.62 -6.61 -1.22
N LEU A 47 -15.61 -7.48 -1.15
CA LEU A 47 -14.22 -7.09 -1.34
C LEU A 47 -13.98 -6.42 -2.70
N LEU A 48 -14.72 -6.83 -3.75
CA LEU A 48 -14.55 -6.27 -5.10
C LEU A 48 -15.04 -4.82 -5.21
N ASP A 49 -15.99 -4.41 -4.37
CA ASP A 49 -16.48 -3.02 -4.34
C ASP A 49 -15.41 -2.05 -3.83
N THR A 50 -14.44 -2.55 -3.07
CA THR A 50 -13.31 -1.76 -2.59
C THR A 50 -12.33 -1.37 -3.71
N TYR A 51 -12.37 -2.03 -4.88
CA TYR A 51 -11.52 -1.67 -6.02
C TYR A 51 -11.80 -0.25 -6.50
N ASP A 52 -13.05 0.07 -6.75
CA ASP A 52 -13.44 1.41 -7.20
C ASP A 52 -13.15 2.45 -6.11
N ALA A 53 -13.52 2.18 -4.88
CA ALA A 53 -13.28 3.07 -3.73
C ALA A 53 -11.78 3.40 -3.54
N GLU A 54 -10.90 2.44 -3.82
CA GLU A 54 -9.44 2.62 -3.68
C GLU A 54 -8.79 3.24 -4.92
N ARG A 55 -9.19 2.82 -6.14
CA ARG A 55 -8.45 3.18 -7.35
C ARG A 55 -9.00 4.39 -8.11
N HIS A 56 -10.30 4.62 -8.05
CA HIS A 56 -10.91 5.77 -8.72
C HIS A 56 -10.29 7.12 -8.25
N PRO A 57 -10.20 7.41 -6.94
CA PRO A 57 -9.60 8.67 -6.50
C PRO A 57 -8.13 8.84 -6.91
N ILE A 58 -7.38 7.72 -6.99
CA ILE A 58 -5.98 7.76 -7.43
C ILE A 58 -5.87 8.01 -8.94
N GLY A 59 -6.77 7.41 -9.72
CA GLY A 59 -6.89 7.66 -11.15
C GLY A 59 -7.20 9.14 -11.44
N GLU A 60 -8.17 9.73 -10.75
CA GLU A 60 -8.51 11.15 -10.88
C GLU A 60 -7.33 12.07 -10.56
N ARG A 61 -6.62 11.83 -9.46
CA ARG A 61 -5.42 12.61 -9.08
C ARG A 61 -4.33 12.49 -10.14
N THR A 62 -4.12 11.29 -10.66
CA THR A 62 -3.11 11.00 -11.69
C THR A 62 -3.41 11.72 -13.01
N VAL A 63 -4.67 11.65 -13.45
CA VAL A 63 -5.13 12.37 -14.65
C VAL A 63 -5.01 13.88 -14.47
N GLY A 64 -5.42 14.41 -13.32
CA GLY A 64 -5.31 15.83 -13.01
C GLY A 64 -3.88 16.36 -13.08
N GLU A 65 -2.91 15.61 -12.51
CA GLU A 65 -1.50 15.98 -12.56
C GLU A 65 -0.92 15.90 -13.98
N SER A 66 -1.30 14.87 -14.73
CA SER A 66 -0.92 14.69 -16.12
C SER A 66 -1.42 15.85 -17.00
N LEU A 67 -2.68 16.27 -16.83
CA LEU A 67 -3.27 17.42 -17.53
C LEU A 67 -2.58 18.73 -17.16
N ALA A 68 -2.27 18.96 -15.89
CA ALA A 68 -1.55 20.14 -15.46
C ALA A 68 -0.16 20.24 -16.09
N ASN A 69 0.55 19.12 -16.23
CA ASN A 69 1.81 19.06 -16.95
C ASN A 69 1.65 19.30 -18.46
N ALA A 70 0.60 18.75 -19.07
CA ALA A 70 0.28 19.00 -20.47
C ALA A 70 -0.03 20.49 -20.73
N PHE A 71 -0.75 21.14 -19.84
CA PHE A 71 -1.10 22.55 -19.96
C PHE A 71 0.13 23.46 -20.03
N ILE A 72 1.17 23.20 -19.24
CA ILE A 72 2.46 23.92 -19.33
C ILE A 72 3.06 23.75 -20.74
N THR A 73 3.03 22.53 -21.27
CA THR A 73 3.55 22.22 -22.61
C THR A 73 2.75 22.97 -23.69
N PHE A 74 1.41 23.02 -23.60
CA PHE A 74 0.58 23.76 -24.54
C PHE A 74 0.84 25.26 -24.48
N GLN A 75 0.96 25.88 -23.31
CA GLN A 75 1.29 27.29 -23.18
C GLN A 75 2.64 27.65 -23.82
N MET A 76 3.62 26.74 -23.71
CA MET A 76 4.91 26.89 -24.41
C MET A 76 4.75 26.82 -25.94
N MET A 77 3.95 25.86 -26.43
CA MET A 77 3.71 25.72 -27.88
C MET A 77 2.94 26.91 -28.49
N GLU A 78 2.06 27.53 -27.69
CA GLU A 78 1.34 28.75 -28.08
C GLU A 78 2.17 30.05 -27.95
N GLY A 79 3.41 29.93 -27.51
CA GLY A 79 4.29 31.09 -27.27
C GLY A 79 3.92 31.96 -26.06
N LYS A 80 3.05 31.46 -25.19
CA LYS A 80 2.64 32.12 -23.93
C LYS A 80 3.68 31.97 -22.82
N LEU A 81 4.50 30.92 -22.89
CA LEU A 81 5.63 30.65 -22.03
C LEU A 81 6.90 30.45 -22.86
N SER A 82 8.00 31.01 -22.41
CA SER A 82 9.30 30.67 -22.96
C SER A 82 9.69 29.24 -22.51
N MET A 83 10.60 28.62 -23.25
CA MET A 83 11.19 27.32 -22.89
C MET A 83 11.76 27.35 -21.46
N LYS A 84 12.41 28.46 -21.06
CA LYS A 84 13.01 28.60 -19.71
C LYS A 84 11.94 28.62 -18.61
N GLU A 85 10.83 29.33 -18.83
CA GLU A 85 9.72 29.40 -17.87
C GLU A 85 9.00 28.05 -17.79
N ALA A 86 8.76 27.37 -18.91
CA ALA A 86 8.16 26.04 -18.92
C ALA A 86 9.01 25.02 -18.15
N ILE A 87 10.32 25.02 -18.37
CA ILE A 87 11.27 24.16 -17.63
C ILE A 87 11.24 24.48 -16.14
N ALA A 88 11.19 25.77 -15.76
CA ALA A 88 11.16 26.17 -14.34
C ALA A 88 9.86 25.71 -13.66
N GLN A 89 8.70 25.85 -14.32
CA GLN A 89 7.43 25.35 -13.81
C GLN A 89 7.40 23.83 -13.70
N GLN A 90 7.92 23.10 -14.70
CA GLN A 90 8.01 21.64 -14.67
C GLN A 90 9.02 21.15 -13.63
N ALA A 91 10.10 21.92 -13.34
CA ALA A 91 11.11 21.49 -12.37
C ALA A 91 10.50 21.25 -10.97
N GLY A 92 9.58 22.12 -10.51
CA GLY A 92 8.84 21.94 -9.28
C GLY A 92 7.86 20.75 -9.29
N ARG A 93 7.59 20.17 -10.47
CA ARG A 93 6.65 19.05 -10.67
C ARG A 93 7.34 17.72 -11.01
N ARG A 94 8.68 17.67 -10.99
CA ARG A 94 9.45 16.47 -11.35
C ARG A 94 9.40 15.40 -10.26
N SER A 95 9.43 15.80 -9.00
CA SER A 95 9.17 14.87 -7.91
C SER A 95 7.69 14.50 -7.93
N CYS A 96 7.38 13.22 -7.91
CA CYS A 96 6.01 12.71 -7.89
C CYS A 96 5.86 11.57 -6.90
N GLU A 97 6.79 11.47 -5.95
CA GLU A 97 6.82 10.38 -4.97
C GLU A 97 5.55 10.38 -4.09
N GLY A 98 5.03 11.56 -3.74
CA GLY A 98 3.77 11.69 -3.03
C GLY A 98 2.59 11.14 -3.85
N LEU A 99 2.55 11.44 -5.17
CA LEU A 99 1.50 10.93 -6.06
C LEU A 99 1.58 9.42 -6.25
N VAL A 100 2.80 8.88 -6.40
CA VAL A 100 3.03 7.47 -6.80
C VAL A 100 3.12 6.53 -5.61
N LEU A 101 3.67 6.98 -4.47
CA LEU A 101 3.97 6.17 -3.29
C LEU A 101 3.25 6.66 -2.02
N GLY A 102 2.91 7.96 -1.96
CA GLY A 102 2.41 8.62 -0.75
C GLY A 102 0.89 8.57 -0.58
N PHE A 103 0.14 8.05 -1.53
CA PHE A 103 -1.30 7.89 -1.38
C PHE A 103 -1.66 6.77 -0.38
N HIS A 104 -2.88 6.81 0.10
CA HIS A 104 -3.44 5.75 0.93
C HIS A 104 -4.84 5.38 0.47
N TYR A 105 -5.27 4.19 0.82
CA TYR A 105 -6.62 3.72 0.61
C TYR A 105 -7.46 3.94 1.87
N ASP A 106 -8.70 4.37 1.67
CA ASP A 106 -9.72 4.45 2.70
C ASP A 106 -10.93 3.64 2.22
N SER A 107 -10.98 2.39 2.63
CA SER A 107 -11.98 1.43 2.16
C SER A 107 -12.30 0.39 3.22
N ALA A 108 -13.33 -0.42 2.99
CA ALA A 108 -13.68 -1.53 3.87
C ALA A 108 -12.58 -2.64 3.93
N ALA A 109 -11.63 -2.67 2.98
CA ALA A 109 -10.48 -3.58 3.02
C ALA A 109 -9.27 -3.01 3.83
N VAL A 110 -9.52 -1.98 4.64
CA VAL A 110 -8.56 -1.36 5.55
C VAL A 110 -9.21 -1.16 6.91
N VAL A 111 -8.58 -1.65 7.95
CA VAL A 111 -9.03 -1.46 9.34
C VAL A 111 -8.23 -0.29 9.95
N PRO A 112 -8.84 0.87 10.19
CA PRO A 112 -8.15 2.03 10.73
C PRO A 112 -7.70 1.79 12.18
N ASP A 113 -6.54 2.34 12.54
CA ASP A 113 -5.97 2.28 13.90
C ASP A 113 -6.17 3.58 14.70
N GLY A 114 -6.98 4.51 14.17
CA GLY A 114 -7.23 5.81 14.79
C GLY A 114 -6.12 6.85 14.57
N THR A 115 -5.00 6.50 13.93
CA THR A 115 -3.95 7.48 13.62
C THR A 115 -4.28 8.32 12.40
N GLY A 116 -3.91 9.61 12.41
CA GLY A 116 -4.03 10.50 11.25
C GLY A 116 -3.00 10.20 10.16
N ALA A 117 -3.30 10.56 8.92
CA ALA A 117 -2.31 10.53 7.84
C ALA A 117 -1.18 11.53 8.14
N PRO A 118 0.06 11.26 7.69
CA PRO A 118 1.15 12.24 7.82
C PRO A 118 0.77 13.57 7.19
N ALA A 119 0.99 14.66 7.94
CA ALA A 119 0.82 16.00 7.40
C ALA A 119 1.95 16.30 6.42
N VAL A 120 1.62 16.64 5.18
CA VAL A 120 2.57 17.01 4.13
C VAL A 120 2.10 18.31 3.46
N GLU A 121 3.04 19.20 3.14
CA GLU A 121 2.73 20.46 2.46
C GLU A 121 2.22 20.22 1.03
N ASP A 122 2.87 19.34 0.29
CA ASP A 122 2.48 18.95 -1.05
C ASP A 122 2.32 17.43 -1.16
N PRO A 123 1.07 16.92 -1.16
CA PRO A 123 0.80 15.48 -1.23
C PRO A 123 1.10 14.85 -2.59
N TYR A 124 1.41 15.63 -3.61
CA TYR A 124 1.85 15.14 -4.91
C TYR A 124 3.37 14.91 -4.97
N ARG A 125 4.13 15.69 -4.18
CA ARG A 125 5.60 15.71 -4.24
C ARG A 125 6.24 14.99 -3.07
N THR A 126 5.62 15.06 -1.89
CA THR A 126 6.23 14.57 -0.66
C THR A 126 5.73 13.17 -0.32
N TYR A 127 6.66 12.23 -0.21
CA TYR A 127 6.43 10.90 0.33
C TYR A 127 6.91 10.84 1.77
N VAL A 128 6.06 10.37 2.66
CA VAL A 128 6.42 10.05 4.05
C VAL A 128 6.22 8.56 4.26
N ALA A 129 7.29 7.84 4.57
CA ALA A 129 7.22 6.42 4.86
C ALA A 129 6.43 6.19 6.15
N THR A 130 5.36 5.42 6.08
CA THR A 130 4.51 5.09 7.22
C THR A 130 3.81 3.76 6.99
N ALA A 131 3.70 2.96 8.04
CA ALA A 131 2.88 1.74 8.05
C ALA A 131 1.50 1.99 8.69
N ARG A 132 0.98 3.22 8.60
CA ARG A 132 -0.42 3.49 8.93
C ARG A 132 -1.33 2.68 8.00
N PRO A 133 -2.43 2.08 8.51
CA PRO A 133 -3.38 1.37 7.67
C PRO A 133 -3.85 2.20 6.46
N GLY A 134 -3.94 1.54 5.32
CA GLY A 134 -4.25 2.12 4.01
C GLY A 134 -3.03 2.57 3.21
N HIS A 135 -1.90 2.91 3.83
CA HIS A 135 -0.68 3.29 3.12
C HIS A 135 0.07 2.08 2.58
N ARG A 136 0.88 2.31 1.55
CA ARG A 136 1.84 1.33 1.08
C ARG A 136 2.84 1.02 2.20
N ALA A 137 3.06 -0.27 2.47
CA ALA A 137 4.04 -0.69 3.48
C ALA A 137 5.44 -0.15 3.12
N PRO A 138 6.14 0.50 4.06
CA PRO A 138 7.43 1.13 3.81
C PRO A 138 8.49 0.11 3.40
N HIS A 139 9.41 0.55 2.53
CA HIS A 139 10.66 -0.16 2.34
C HIS A 139 11.54 -0.02 3.57
N VAL A 140 12.01 -1.14 4.09
CA VAL A 140 13.07 -1.22 5.09
C VAL A 140 14.03 -2.32 4.68
N PRO A 141 15.36 -2.10 4.73
CA PRO A 141 16.33 -3.15 4.49
C PRO A 141 16.21 -4.27 5.54
N LEU A 142 16.24 -5.50 5.07
CA LEU A 142 16.23 -6.71 5.89
C LEU A 142 17.47 -7.53 5.57
N THR A 143 18.01 -8.22 6.59
CA THR A 143 19.06 -9.22 6.40
C THR A 143 18.50 -10.59 6.78
N SER A 144 18.69 -11.58 5.92
CA SER A 144 18.32 -12.98 6.17
C SER A 144 19.49 -13.89 5.80
N GLY A 145 20.24 -14.33 6.79
CA GLY A 145 21.53 -15.00 6.57
C GLY A 145 22.52 -14.08 5.83
N ALA A 146 23.00 -14.50 4.66
CA ALA A 146 23.89 -13.71 3.81
C ALA A 146 23.15 -12.82 2.77
N LYS A 147 21.80 -12.81 2.77
CA LYS A 147 21.01 -12.08 1.79
C LYS A 147 20.51 -10.76 2.36
N THR A 148 20.60 -9.70 1.55
CA THR A 148 19.90 -8.44 1.80
C THR A 148 18.60 -8.45 1.00
N LEU A 149 17.49 -8.12 1.66
CA LEU A 149 16.13 -8.09 1.13
C LEU A 149 15.51 -6.74 1.47
N SER A 150 14.35 -6.47 0.88
CA SER A 150 13.45 -5.42 1.30
C SER A 150 12.24 -6.00 2.03
N THR A 151 11.61 -5.25 2.92
CA THR A 151 10.27 -5.60 3.40
C THR A 151 9.30 -5.85 2.25
N LEU A 152 9.48 -5.15 1.12
CA LEU A 152 8.63 -5.29 -0.07
C LEU A 152 8.76 -6.67 -0.74
N ASP A 153 9.89 -7.34 -0.59
CA ASP A 153 10.13 -8.69 -1.13
C ASP A 153 9.37 -9.78 -0.36
N LEU A 154 8.79 -9.43 0.79
CA LEU A 154 7.99 -10.35 1.60
C LEU A 154 6.53 -10.42 1.15
N PHE A 155 6.06 -9.44 0.39
CA PHE A 155 4.66 -9.33 -0.02
C PHE A 155 4.42 -10.00 -1.37
N GLY A 156 3.22 -10.58 -1.55
CA GLY A 156 2.91 -11.29 -2.79
C GLY A 156 1.56 -12.01 -2.75
N ALA A 157 1.56 -13.34 -2.77
CA ALA A 157 0.34 -14.11 -3.00
C ALA A 157 -0.67 -14.16 -1.84
N GLY A 158 -0.30 -13.73 -0.63
CA GLY A 158 -1.15 -13.85 0.56
C GLY A 158 -0.99 -12.70 1.55
N LEU A 159 -1.70 -12.81 2.66
CA LEU A 159 -1.56 -11.88 3.79
C LEU A 159 -0.23 -12.14 4.52
N VAL A 160 0.50 -11.08 4.81
CA VAL A 160 1.76 -11.13 5.57
C VAL A 160 1.61 -10.35 6.87
N LEU A 161 1.93 -10.99 7.99
CA LEU A 161 1.99 -10.35 9.30
C LEU A 161 3.45 -10.10 9.66
N LEU A 162 3.86 -8.84 9.71
CA LEU A 162 5.18 -8.44 10.23
C LEU A 162 5.08 -8.15 11.71
N THR A 163 5.99 -8.70 12.52
CA THR A 163 5.93 -8.57 13.97
C THR A 163 7.34 -8.64 14.59
N PRO A 164 7.57 -7.98 15.74
CA PRO A 164 8.81 -8.17 16.48
C PRO A 164 9.00 -9.61 16.94
N ALA A 165 10.23 -10.07 16.95
CA ALA A 165 10.60 -11.38 17.48
C ALA A 165 10.12 -11.56 18.92
N GLY A 166 9.52 -12.72 19.20
CA GLY A 166 9.07 -13.07 20.55
C GLY A 166 7.83 -12.33 21.05
N SER A 167 7.16 -11.53 20.20
CA SER A 167 5.95 -10.79 20.58
C SER A 167 4.70 -11.66 20.78
N GLY A 168 4.73 -12.94 20.34
CA GLY A 168 3.60 -13.85 20.38
C GLY A 168 2.67 -13.78 19.16
N TRP A 169 2.82 -12.78 18.31
CA TRP A 169 1.96 -12.61 17.11
C TRP A 169 2.12 -13.72 16.06
N ALA A 170 3.30 -14.36 15.98
CA ALA A 170 3.49 -15.50 15.09
C ALA A 170 2.60 -16.69 15.47
N GLN A 171 2.39 -16.90 16.76
CA GLN A 171 1.45 -17.91 17.26
C GLN A 171 -0.01 -17.48 17.01
N SER A 172 -0.34 -16.23 17.31
CA SER A 172 -1.66 -15.67 17.01
C SER A 172 -2.01 -15.75 15.53
N ALA A 173 -1.05 -15.59 14.62
CA ALA A 173 -1.28 -15.74 13.18
C ALA A 173 -1.66 -17.18 12.79
N LYS A 174 -1.04 -18.18 13.40
CA LYS A 174 -1.41 -19.59 13.20
C LYS A 174 -2.84 -19.88 13.68
N GLU A 175 -3.17 -19.38 14.87
CA GLU A 175 -4.51 -19.56 15.44
C GLU A 175 -5.57 -18.83 14.63
N ALA A 176 -5.34 -17.58 14.24
CA ALA A 176 -6.21 -16.83 13.37
C ALA A 176 -6.37 -17.51 12.00
N GLY A 177 -5.28 -18.03 11.44
CA GLY A 177 -5.32 -18.79 10.20
C GLY A 177 -6.22 -20.04 10.25
N VAL A 178 -6.16 -20.77 11.37
CA VAL A 178 -7.06 -21.92 11.60
C VAL A 178 -8.53 -21.49 11.72
N ARG A 179 -8.79 -20.40 12.45
CA ARG A 179 -10.16 -19.89 12.68
C ARG A 179 -10.81 -19.35 11.41
N THR A 180 -10.05 -18.56 10.67
CA THR A 180 -10.54 -17.90 9.45
C THR A 180 -10.45 -18.79 8.21
N GLY A 181 -9.66 -19.86 8.25
CA GLY A 181 -9.33 -20.66 7.06
C GLY A 181 -8.44 -19.91 6.05
N VAL A 182 -7.80 -18.82 6.46
CA VAL A 182 -6.95 -17.98 5.61
C VAL A 182 -5.49 -18.12 6.01
N ALA A 183 -4.62 -18.43 5.06
CA ALA A 183 -3.19 -18.51 5.33
C ALA A 183 -2.61 -17.11 5.59
N ILE A 184 -1.96 -16.94 6.75
CA ILE A 184 -1.25 -15.72 7.15
C ILE A 184 0.22 -16.07 7.32
N THR A 185 1.08 -15.49 6.51
CA THR A 185 2.52 -15.66 6.64
C THR A 185 3.06 -14.71 7.71
N ALA A 186 3.41 -15.24 8.89
CA ALA A 186 4.04 -14.43 9.93
C ALA A 186 5.56 -14.36 9.70
N VAL A 187 6.10 -13.13 9.71
CA VAL A 187 7.53 -12.85 9.63
C VAL A 187 7.94 -12.12 10.91
N GLU A 188 8.75 -12.77 11.70
CA GLU A 188 9.34 -12.19 12.90
C GLU A 188 10.64 -11.44 12.55
N VAL A 189 10.69 -10.16 12.88
CA VAL A 189 11.83 -9.29 12.63
C VAL A 189 12.51 -8.98 13.96
N SER A 190 13.81 -9.21 14.07
CA SER A 190 14.61 -8.85 15.23
C SER A 190 15.55 -7.67 14.93
N ALA A 191 15.94 -6.95 15.96
CA ALA A 191 16.98 -5.93 15.87
C ALA A 191 18.39 -6.50 16.14
N ASP A 192 18.47 -7.65 16.83
CA ASP A 192 19.69 -8.24 17.39
C ASP A 192 20.14 -9.55 16.73
N GLY A 193 19.41 -10.01 15.72
CA GLY A 193 19.68 -11.28 15.05
C GLY A 193 19.14 -12.51 15.77
N SER A 194 18.24 -12.35 16.74
CA SER A 194 17.57 -13.47 17.42
C SER A 194 16.64 -14.28 16.51
N THR A 195 16.31 -13.74 15.34
CA THR A 195 15.56 -14.43 14.29
C THR A 195 16.32 -14.43 12.97
N ALA A 196 15.81 -15.20 11.98
CA ALA A 196 16.40 -15.27 10.64
C ALA A 196 16.29 -13.94 9.86
N VAL A 197 15.38 -13.05 10.22
CA VAL A 197 15.18 -11.74 9.58
C VAL A 197 15.54 -10.63 10.54
N VAL A 198 16.51 -9.80 10.15
CA VAL A 198 17.10 -8.76 11.01
C VAL A 198 16.92 -7.40 10.40
N SER A 199 16.44 -6.43 11.17
CA SER A 199 16.42 -5.01 10.82
C SER A 199 16.30 -4.14 12.07
N PRO A 200 17.33 -3.35 12.41
CA PRO A 200 17.27 -2.45 13.56
C PRO A 200 16.23 -1.33 13.44
N GLU A 201 15.91 -0.93 12.21
CA GLU A 201 15.06 0.24 11.93
C GLU A 201 13.57 -0.13 11.79
N TRP A 202 13.27 -1.41 11.56
CA TRP A 202 11.94 -1.83 11.16
C TRP A 202 10.85 -1.36 12.13
N ALA A 203 11.01 -1.60 13.41
CA ALA A 203 9.99 -1.29 14.41
C ALA A 203 9.65 0.21 14.47
N SER A 204 10.65 1.08 14.30
CA SER A 204 10.45 2.53 14.29
C SER A 204 9.74 3.02 13.02
N VAL A 205 10.13 2.50 11.83
CA VAL A 205 9.53 2.88 10.55
C VAL A 205 8.08 2.39 10.46
N TYR A 206 7.81 1.19 10.97
CA TYR A 206 6.45 0.63 10.97
C TYR A 206 5.57 1.14 12.12
N GLY A 207 6.16 1.89 13.06
CA GLY A 207 5.43 2.48 14.18
C GLY A 207 4.84 1.43 15.12
N VAL A 208 5.54 0.31 15.32
CA VAL A 208 5.16 -0.75 16.24
C VAL A 208 6.21 -0.88 17.33
N GLY A 209 5.75 -1.01 18.57
CA GLY A 209 6.63 -1.33 19.70
C GLY A 209 6.94 -2.83 19.75
N ALA A 210 7.56 -3.26 20.85
CA ALA A 210 7.92 -4.67 21.06
C ALA A 210 6.73 -5.65 21.06
N ALA A 211 5.51 -5.17 21.24
CA ALA A 211 4.29 -5.97 21.31
C ALA A 211 3.41 -5.92 20.04
N GLY A 212 3.70 -5.02 19.09
CA GLY A 212 2.80 -4.75 18.00
C GLY A 212 2.94 -5.68 16.78
N ALA A 213 2.06 -5.49 15.78
CA ALA A 213 2.11 -6.20 14.51
C ALA A 213 1.47 -5.37 13.38
N VAL A 214 1.84 -5.68 12.14
CA VAL A 214 1.29 -5.06 10.93
C VAL A 214 0.87 -6.13 9.95
N LEU A 215 -0.40 -6.13 9.56
CA LEU A 215 -0.93 -7.01 8.53
C LEU A 215 -0.88 -6.29 7.18
N VAL A 216 -0.22 -6.91 6.21
CA VAL A 216 -0.03 -6.37 4.87
C VAL A 216 -0.76 -7.24 3.84
N ARG A 217 -1.47 -6.57 2.92
CA ARG A 217 -2.21 -7.18 1.83
C ARG A 217 -1.27 -7.64 0.70
N PRO A 218 -1.75 -8.52 -0.21
CA PRO A 218 -0.97 -8.96 -1.37
C PRO A 218 -0.47 -7.82 -2.27
N ASP A 219 -1.20 -6.70 -2.36
CA ASP A 219 -0.81 -5.51 -3.12
C ASP A 219 0.18 -4.58 -2.38
N GLY A 220 0.72 -5.03 -1.23
CA GLY A 220 1.71 -4.32 -0.46
C GLY A 220 1.17 -3.15 0.38
N HIS A 221 -0.15 -3.02 0.54
CA HIS A 221 -0.75 -2.01 1.40
C HIS A 221 -1.03 -2.58 2.80
N VAL A 222 -0.82 -1.74 3.81
CA VAL A 222 -1.11 -2.09 5.20
C VAL A 222 -2.63 -2.17 5.38
N ALA A 223 -3.12 -3.35 5.73
CA ALA A 223 -4.53 -3.58 5.99
C ALA A 223 -4.94 -3.24 7.42
N TRP A 224 -4.04 -3.52 8.37
CA TRP A 224 -4.28 -3.36 9.79
C TRP A 224 -2.96 -3.24 10.55
N ARG A 225 -2.97 -2.52 11.66
CA ARG A 225 -1.84 -2.40 12.57
C ARG A 225 -2.34 -2.44 14.01
N SER A 226 -1.58 -3.10 14.90
CA SER A 226 -1.77 -3.06 16.35
C SER A 226 -0.47 -2.69 17.03
N THR A 227 -0.57 -1.93 18.11
CA THR A 227 0.52 -1.65 19.06
C THR A 227 0.38 -2.48 20.33
N ASP A 228 -0.71 -3.22 20.47
CA ASP A 228 -1.06 -4.01 21.65
C ASP A 228 -0.40 -5.38 21.65
N ALA A 229 -0.57 -6.08 22.76
CA ALA A 229 -0.12 -7.47 22.89
C ALA A 229 -0.85 -8.40 21.92
N ALA A 230 -0.19 -9.50 21.57
CA ALA A 230 -0.68 -10.48 20.60
C ALA A 230 -2.07 -11.03 20.98
N SER A 231 -2.98 -11.03 20.01
CA SER A 231 -4.34 -11.52 20.15
C SER A 231 -4.81 -12.16 18.84
N ALA A 232 -5.08 -13.46 18.91
CA ALA A 232 -5.64 -14.20 17.78
C ALA A 232 -7.06 -13.74 17.43
N ASP A 233 -7.84 -13.28 18.42
CA ASP A 233 -9.19 -12.76 18.21
C ASP A 233 -9.16 -11.44 17.43
N ALA A 234 -8.28 -10.50 17.84
CA ALA A 234 -8.11 -9.22 17.15
C ALA A 234 -7.63 -9.41 15.71
N LEU A 235 -6.67 -10.32 15.49
CA LEU A 235 -6.16 -10.62 14.16
C LEU A 235 -7.21 -11.32 13.29
N SER A 236 -8.00 -12.25 13.84
CA SER A 236 -9.09 -12.91 13.11
C SER A 236 -10.13 -11.91 12.66
N ALA A 237 -10.58 -11.02 13.56
CA ALA A 237 -11.52 -9.96 13.24
C ALA A 237 -10.99 -9.01 12.15
N ALA A 238 -9.70 -8.65 12.21
CA ALA A 238 -9.07 -7.83 11.19
C ALA A 238 -9.04 -8.55 9.82
N VAL A 239 -8.69 -9.84 9.79
CA VAL A 239 -8.68 -10.65 8.56
C VAL A 239 -10.08 -10.75 7.96
N ASP A 240 -11.10 -11.02 8.76
CA ASP A 240 -12.49 -11.13 8.29
C ASP A 240 -12.99 -9.79 7.74
N ALA A 241 -12.67 -8.67 8.40
CA ALA A 241 -13.01 -7.33 7.90
C ALA A 241 -12.32 -7.04 6.55
N VAL A 242 -11.00 -7.24 6.46
CA VAL A 242 -10.20 -6.99 5.24
C VAL A 242 -10.68 -7.82 4.05
N LEU A 243 -11.14 -9.04 4.29
CA LEU A 243 -11.63 -9.97 3.26
C LEU A 243 -13.16 -9.89 3.07
N ALA A 244 -13.82 -8.91 3.68
CA ALA A 244 -15.27 -8.71 3.59
C ALA A 244 -16.06 -10.01 3.94
N ARG A 245 -15.64 -10.68 5.01
CA ARG A 245 -16.24 -11.90 5.53
C ARG A 245 -17.00 -11.55 6.81
N GLY A 246 -18.29 -11.42 6.74
CA GLY A 246 -19.16 -11.07 7.86
C GLY A 246 -20.53 -11.72 7.69
#